data_91de70e28e0717548350d0f1b12d3b01
#
_entry.id   91de70e28e0717548350d0f1b12d3b01
#
_cell.length_a   1.000
_cell.length_b   1.000
_cell.length_c   1.000
_cell.angle_alpha   90.00
_cell.angle_beta   90.00
_cell.angle_gamma   90.00
#
_symmetry.space_group_name_H-M   'P 1'
#
loop_
_entity.id
_entity.type
_entity.pdbx_description
1 polymer ?
#
loop_
_entity_poly.entity_id
_entity_poly.type
_entity_poly.pdbx_seq_one_letter_code
_entity_poly.pdbx_strand_id
1 'polypeptide(L)'
;YSTFDIGRNWSWREDYPSNFSDTLSRRYLGTDYRIASGISYRILDDNIGYMRCSTFANGFGEGNLDDIMAYLLTCRALIIDIRSNPGGMISAAEQLAARFTDEDILVGYVQHKTGRGHNDFSAMKEQRLRPSRGIRWHKPVAVLTNRTVFSAANEFVKYMRCCPRVITVGDHTGGGGGM
;
A
#
# COMPACT_ATOMS: atom_id res chain seq x y z
N TYR A 1 21.63 -1.40 -3.90
CA TYR A 1 21.48 -0.89 -5.28
C TYR A 1 20.98 -2.02 -6.14
N SER A 2 19.72 -2.02 -6.53
CA SER A 2 19.23 -2.85 -7.62
C SER A 2 19.43 -2.09 -8.92
N THR A 3 20.36 -2.51 -9.76
CA THR A 3 20.43 -2.06 -11.15
C THR A 3 19.22 -2.64 -11.88
N PHE A 4 18.33 -1.78 -12.32
CA PHE A 4 17.17 -2.13 -13.12
C PHE A 4 17.63 -2.34 -14.56
N ASP A 5 17.73 -3.58 -15.01
CA ASP A 5 17.96 -3.89 -16.43
C ASP A 5 16.60 -3.96 -17.14
N ILE A 6 16.26 -2.86 -17.82
CA ILE A 6 14.99 -2.71 -18.57
C ILE A 6 14.93 -3.64 -19.80
N GLY A 7 16.03 -4.30 -20.16
CA GLY A 7 16.14 -5.12 -21.38
C GLY A 7 15.87 -6.61 -21.19
N ARG A 8 15.73 -7.12 -19.98
CA ARG A 8 15.43 -8.53 -19.72
C ARG A 8 13.95 -8.72 -19.43
N ASN A 9 13.35 -9.67 -20.14
CA ASN A 9 11.98 -10.12 -19.90
C ASN A 9 11.72 -10.26 -18.39
N TRP A 10 10.59 -9.77 -17.95
CA TRP A 10 10.08 -9.88 -16.58
C TRP A 10 9.75 -11.35 -16.24
N SER A 11 10.74 -12.25 -16.35
CA SER A 11 10.61 -13.68 -16.05
C SER A 11 10.60 -14.01 -14.57
N TRP A 12 10.84 -13.01 -13.69
CA TRP A 12 10.79 -13.22 -12.24
C TRP A 12 9.40 -13.64 -11.72
N ARG A 13 8.36 -13.56 -12.56
CA ARG A 13 7.04 -14.16 -12.26
C ARG A 13 7.05 -15.68 -12.29
N GLU A 14 7.98 -16.29 -13.01
CA GLU A 14 8.10 -17.74 -13.13
C GLU A 14 8.87 -18.35 -11.96
N ASP A 15 9.80 -17.58 -11.36
CA ASP A 15 10.67 -18.05 -10.29
C ASP A 15 10.01 -18.03 -8.89
N TYR A 16 8.90 -17.31 -8.74
CA TYR A 16 8.22 -17.16 -7.44
C TYR A 16 6.72 -17.38 -7.57
N PRO A 17 6.18 -18.46 -6.96
CA PRO A 17 4.74 -18.70 -6.97
C PRO A 17 4.00 -17.54 -6.32
N SER A 18 2.94 -17.07 -6.95
CA SER A 18 2.09 -16.03 -6.39
C SER A 18 1.42 -16.54 -5.11
N ASN A 19 1.51 -15.78 -4.03
CA ASN A 19 0.74 -16.02 -2.80
C ASN A 19 -0.68 -15.42 -2.86
N PHE A 20 -1.15 -15.00 -4.04
CA PHE A 20 -2.49 -14.50 -4.28
C PHE A 20 -3.24 -15.38 -5.28
N SER A 21 -4.45 -15.78 -4.93
CA SER A 21 -5.39 -16.49 -5.78
C SER A 21 -6.77 -15.89 -5.64
N ASP A 22 -7.33 -15.39 -6.74
CA ASP A 22 -8.70 -14.83 -6.75
C ASP A 22 -9.74 -15.91 -6.40
N THR A 23 -9.54 -17.15 -6.90
CA THR A 23 -10.42 -18.27 -6.59
C THR A 23 -10.46 -18.58 -5.09
N LEU A 24 -9.27 -18.64 -4.44
CA LEU A 24 -9.20 -18.87 -3.00
C LEU A 24 -9.76 -17.68 -2.21
N SER A 25 -9.49 -16.44 -2.67
CA SER A 25 -10.05 -15.24 -2.04
C SER A 25 -11.57 -15.28 -2.08
N ARG A 26 -12.18 -15.58 -3.23
CA ARG A 26 -13.64 -15.72 -3.33
C ARG A 26 -14.19 -16.83 -2.46
N ARG A 27 -13.49 -17.97 -2.39
CA ARG A 27 -13.92 -19.12 -1.59
C ARG A 27 -13.92 -18.84 -0.09
N TYR A 28 -12.88 -18.18 0.43
CA TYR A 28 -12.69 -17.99 1.88
C TYR A 28 -13.17 -16.64 2.37
N LEU A 29 -13.11 -15.60 1.54
CA LEU A 29 -13.53 -14.24 1.92
C LEU A 29 -14.91 -13.86 1.35
N GLY A 30 -15.50 -14.72 0.51
CA GLY A 30 -16.78 -14.45 -0.15
C GLY A 30 -16.65 -13.50 -1.35
N THR A 31 -17.80 -13.09 -1.89
CA THR A 31 -17.90 -12.22 -3.08
C THR A 31 -18.70 -10.94 -2.82
N ASP A 32 -19.31 -10.83 -1.65
CA ASP A 32 -20.14 -9.69 -1.25
C ASP A 32 -19.28 -8.54 -0.72
N TYR A 33 -18.71 -7.76 -1.64
CA TYR A 33 -17.87 -6.59 -1.34
C TYR A 33 -18.63 -5.29 -1.65
N ARG A 34 -18.44 -4.30 -0.79
CA ARG A 34 -18.67 -2.91 -1.15
C ARG A 34 -17.46 -2.39 -1.93
N ILE A 35 -17.70 -1.43 -2.83
CA ILE A 35 -16.64 -0.84 -3.66
C ILE A 35 -16.75 0.68 -3.59
N ALA A 36 -15.65 1.33 -3.27
CA ALA A 36 -15.53 2.78 -3.36
C ALA A 36 -14.13 3.14 -3.88
N SER A 37 -14.04 4.02 -4.88
CA SER A 37 -12.79 4.44 -5.53
C SER A 37 -11.86 3.29 -5.95
N GLY A 38 -12.42 2.14 -6.36
CA GLY A 38 -11.63 0.96 -6.75
C GLY A 38 -11.10 0.11 -5.60
N ILE A 39 -11.39 0.48 -4.35
CA ILE A 39 -11.13 -0.35 -3.17
C ILE A 39 -12.36 -1.23 -2.92
N SER A 40 -12.17 -2.55 -2.87
CA SER A 40 -13.18 -3.50 -2.43
C SER A 40 -13.03 -3.74 -0.94
N TYR A 41 -14.13 -3.69 -0.17
CA TYR A 41 -14.08 -3.83 1.28
C TYR A 41 -15.32 -4.52 1.85
N ARG A 42 -15.13 -5.20 2.98
CA ARG A 42 -16.19 -5.88 3.73
C ARG A 42 -15.78 -6.13 5.19
N ILE A 43 -16.74 -6.52 5.99
CA ILE A 43 -16.51 -7.06 7.34
C ILE A 43 -16.56 -8.59 7.24
N LEU A 44 -15.53 -9.26 7.76
CA LEU A 44 -15.46 -10.71 7.90
C LEU A 44 -16.14 -11.19 9.19
N ASP A 45 -16.42 -12.51 9.27
CA ASP A 45 -17.20 -13.12 10.36
C ASP A 45 -16.63 -12.82 11.75
N ASP A 46 -15.31 -12.76 11.92
CA ASP A 46 -14.65 -12.48 13.20
C ASP A 46 -14.61 -10.98 13.57
N ASN A 47 -15.45 -10.17 12.96
CA ASN A 47 -15.44 -8.70 13.11
C ASN A 47 -14.07 -8.09 12.75
N ILE A 48 -13.47 -8.61 11.67
CA ILE A 48 -12.26 -8.09 11.07
C ILE A 48 -12.63 -7.38 9.77
N GLY A 49 -12.19 -6.14 9.62
CA GLY A 49 -12.30 -5.43 8.36
C GLY A 49 -11.33 -6.02 7.33
N TYR A 50 -11.78 -6.15 6.11
CA TYR A 50 -10.93 -6.48 4.97
C TYR A 50 -11.12 -5.44 3.88
N MET A 51 -10.01 -4.89 3.39
CA MET A 51 -10.00 -4.05 2.21
C MET A 51 -8.94 -4.52 1.22
N ARG A 52 -9.28 -4.53 -0.05
CA ARG A 52 -8.37 -4.84 -1.14
C ARG A 52 -8.18 -3.62 -2.04
N CYS A 53 -6.96 -3.18 -2.16
CA CYS A 53 -6.53 -2.15 -3.10
C CYS A 53 -5.61 -2.82 -4.14
N SER A 54 -6.14 -3.11 -5.32
CA SER A 54 -5.39 -3.82 -6.38
C SER A 54 -4.54 -2.90 -7.26
N THR A 55 -4.72 -1.59 -7.15
CA THR A 55 -3.94 -0.58 -7.88
C THR A 55 -4.06 0.78 -7.23
N PHE A 56 -3.03 1.60 -7.39
CA PHE A 56 -3.04 3.04 -7.07
C PHE A 56 -3.13 3.90 -8.35
N ALA A 57 -3.52 3.33 -9.49
CA ALA A 57 -3.63 4.07 -10.76
C ALA A 57 -4.67 5.19 -10.72
N ASN A 58 -5.70 5.03 -9.89
CA ASN A 58 -6.72 6.06 -9.67
C ASN A 58 -6.51 6.74 -8.32
N GLY A 59 -6.74 8.04 -8.27
CA GLY A 59 -6.77 8.77 -7.00
C GLY A 59 -8.00 8.38 -6.15
N PHE A 60 -7.90 8.60 -4.86
CA PHE A 60 -9.02 8.41 -3.93
C PHE A 60 -9.67 9.75 -3.61
N GLY A 61 -11.00 9.80 -3.59
CA GLY A 61 -11.71 10.91 -2.96
C GLY A 61 -11.62 10.79 -1.43
N GLU A 62 -11.37 11.88 -0.72
CA GLU A 62 -11.35 11.87 0.76
C GLU A 62 -12.66 11.34 1.33
N GLY A 63 -13.81 11.75 0.78
CA GLY A 63 -15.11 11.24 1.21
C GLY A 63 -15.28 9.73 1.00
N ASN A 64 -14.75 9.18 -0.10
CA ASN A 64 -14.79 7.74 -0.33
C ASN A 64 -13.94 6.97 0.68
N LEU A 65 -12.79 7.52 1.07
CA LEU A 65 -11.97 6.92 2.13
C LEU A 65 -12.67 7.04 3.49
N ASP A 66 -13.35 8.15 3.76
CA ASP A 66 -14.15 8.32 4.99
C ASP A 66 -15.29 7.31 5.04
N ASP A 67 -16.00 7.06 3.94
CA ASP A 67 -17.07 6.05 3.86
C ASP A 67 -16.55 4.63 4.14
N ILE A 68 -15.38 4.28 3.56
CA ILE A 68 -14.73 3.00 3.81
C ILE A 68 -14.36 2.88 5.30
N MET A 69 -13.68 3.90 5.85
CA MET A 69 -13.24 3.89 7.24
C MET A 69 -14.43 3.85 8.20
N ALA A 70 -15.47 4.67 7.97
CA ALA A 70 -16.67 4.69 8.80
C ALA A 70 -17.36 3.32 8.85
N TYR A 71 -17.48 2.65 7.70
CA TYR A 71 -18.05 1.30 7.64
C TYR A 71 -17.23 0.28 8.42
N LEU A 72 -15.91 0.35 8.35
CA LEU A 72 -15.00 -0.59 8.99
C LEU A 72 -14.71 -0.27 10.46
N LEU A 73 -15.05 0.92 10.97
CA LEU A 73 -14.73 1.35 12.33
C LEU A 73 -15.26 0.43 13.43
N THR A 74 -16.33 -0.33 13.18
CA THR A 74 -16.87 -1.31 14.14
C THR A 74 -15.96 -2.51 14.32
N CYS A 75 -15.07 -2.79 13.36
CA CYS A 75 -14.17 -3.94 13.39
C CYS A 75 -13.09 -3.78 14.45
N ARG A 76 -12.60 -4.90 14.98
CA ARG A 76 -11.52 -4.95 15.99
C ARG A 76 -10.12 -4.85 15.39
N ALA A 77 -9.96 -5.20 14.12
CA ALA A 77 -8.71 -5.14 13.35
C ALA A 77 -9.01 -4.99 11.86
N LEU A 78 -8.00 -4.68 11.06
CA LEU A 78 -8.11 -4.49 9.62
C LEU A 78 -7.04 -5.29 8.88
N ILE A 79 -7.44 -5.95 7.80
CA ILE A 79 -6.55 -6.53 6.80
C ILE A 79 -6.59 -5.65 5.56
N ILE A 80 -5.43 -5.18 5.12
CA ILE A 80 -5.26 -4.43 3.87
C ILE A 80 -4.52 -5.32 2.88
N ASP A 81 -5.22 -5.80 1.86
CA ASP A 81 -4.63 -6.65 0.83
C ASP A 81 -4.22 -5.82 -0.38
N ILE A 82 -2.92 -5.64 -0.55
CA ILE A 82 -2.31 -5.00 -1.71
C ILE A 82 -1.52 -5.97 -2.58
N ARG A 83 -1.66 -7.26 -2.34
CA ARG A 83 -0.99 -8.29 -3.16
C ARG A 83 -1.32 -8.07 -4.63
N SER A 84 -0.29 -8.15 -5.46
CA SER A 84 -0.36 -7.93 -6.92
C SER A 84 -0.75 -6.50 -7.33
N ASN A 85 -0.60 -5.52 -6.45
CA ASN A 85 -0.74 -4.10 -6.79
C ASN A 85 0.53 -3.58 -7.47
N PRO A 86 0.49 -3.21 -8.76
CA PRO A 86 1.67 -2.74 -9.49
C PRO A 86 2.07 -1.30 -9.17
N GLY A 87 1.31 -0.61 -8.33
CA GLY A 87 1.51 0.80 -8.02
C GLY A 87 0.54 1.74 -8.73
N GLY A 88 1.02 2.92 -9.07
CA GLY A 88 0.27 4.01 -9.65
C GLY A 88 0.67 5.36 -9.06
N MET A 89 -0.28 6.12 -8.55
CA MET A 89 -0.05 7.45 -7.98
C MET A 89 0.50 7.36 -6.56
N ILE A 90 1.68 7.95 -6.32
CA ILE A 90 2.27 8.03 -4.97
C ILE A 90 1.35 8.79 -4.01
N SER A 91 0.69 9.86 -4.49
CA SER A 91 -0.27 10.62 -3.70
C SER A 91 -1.46 9.79 -3.22
N ALA A 92 -1.94 8.83 -4.02
CA ALA A 92 -3.01 7.92 -3.58
C ALA A 92 -2.51 6.95 -2.49
N ALA A 93 -1.29 6.43 -2.63
CA ALA A 93 -0.66 5.59 -1.62
C ALA A 93 -0.46 6.35 -0.29
N GLU A 94 0.03 7.59 -0.36
CA GLU A 94 0.20 8.47 0.80
C GLU A 94 -1.15 8.81 1.45
N GLN A 95 -2.16 9.16 0.66
CA GLN A 95 -3.50 9.51 1.12
C GLN A 95 -4.17 8.35 1.90
N LEU A 96 -4.03 7.12 1.40
CA LEU A 96 -4.52 5.95 2.12
C LEU A 96 -3.70 5.70 3.40
N ALA A 97 -2.37 5.76 3.34
CA ALA A 97 -1.50 5.54 4.49
C ALA A 97 -1.71 6.58 5.60
N ALA A 98 -2.03 7.82 5.23
CA ALA A 98 -2.31 8.92 6.17
C ALA A 98 -3.50 8.65 7.12
N ARG A 99 -4.32 7.64 6.81
CA ARG A 99 -5.43 7.19 7.66
C ARG A 99 -4.99 6.35 8.87
N PHE A 100 -3.71 5.97 8.95
CA PHE A 100 -3.20 5.03 9.96
C PHE A 100 -2.19 5.65 10.92
N THR A 101 -2.04 6.95 10.92
CA THR A 101 -1.20 7.70 11.86
C THR A 101 -1.93 8.91 12.43
N ASP A 102 -1.56 9.29 13.66
CA ASP A 102 -2.00 10.53 14.33
C ASP A 102 -0.89 11.58 14.34
N GLU A 103 0.33 11.19 13.97
CA GLU A 103 1.51 12.02 14.05
C GLU A 103 2.13 12.25 12.67
N ASP A 104 2.83 13.36 12.51
CA ASP A 104 3.68 13.64 11.35
C ASP A 104 4.95 12.77 11.48
N ILE A 105 5.00 11.67 10.71
CA ILE A 105 6.05 10.65 10.79
C ILE A 105 7.10 10.88 9.70
N LEU A 106 8.38 10.91 10.08
CA LEU A 106 9.48 10.81 9.12
C LEU A 106 9.56 9.37 8.59
N VAL A 107 9.32 9.20 7.28
CA VAL A 107 9.28 7.88 6.63
C VAL A 107 10.50 7.62 5.74
N GLY A 108 11.35 8.61 5.54
CA GLY A 108 12.58 8.47 4.77
C GLY A 108 13.09 9.79 4.22
N TYR A 109 14.01 9.68 3.29
CA TYR A 109 14.62 10.81 2.62
C TYR A 109 14.60 10.59 1.11
N VAL A 110 14.51 11.67 0.36
CA VAL A 110 14.49 11.68 -1.10
C VAL A 110 15.55 12.63 -1.63
N GLN A 111 16.29 12.18 -2.63
CA GLN A 111 17.19 12.99 -3.44
C GLN A 111 16.86 12.78 -4.92
N HIS A 112 17.01 13.81 -5.70
CA HIS A 112 16.82 13.76 -7.15
C HIS A 112 18.16 13.90 -7.85
N LYS A 113 18.33 13.20 -8.95
CA LYS A 113 19.47 13.35 -9.85
C LYS A 113 19.45 14.75 -10.46
N THR A 114 20.56 15.48 -10.37
CA THR A 114 20.69 16.87 -10.86
C THR A 114 21.65 17.02 -12.04
N GLY A 115 22.43 15.98 -12.34
CA GLY A 115 23.42 15.99 -13.41
C GLY A 115 23.84 14.60 -13.86
N ARG A 116 24.83 14.52 -14.76
CA ARG A 116 25.33 13.27 -15.32
C ARG A 116 26.42 12.59 -14.47
N GLY A 117 27.05 13.34 -13.57
CA GLY A 117 28.08 12.80 -12.68
C GLY A 117 27.51 11.81 -11.67
N HIS A 118 28.32 10.85 -11.21
CA HIS A 118 27.87 9.79 -10.31
C HIS A 118 27.24 10.33 -9.01
N ASN A 119 27.75 11.44 -8.50
CA ASN A 119 27.36 12.05 -7.22
C ASN A 119 26.49 13.32 -7.39
N ASP A 120 26.00 13.61 -8.60
CA ASP A 120 25.17 14.78 -8.87
C ASP A 120 23.74 14.56 -8.37
N PHE A 121 23.52 14.80 -7.08
CA PHE A 121 22.21 14.73 -6.45
C PHE A 121 21.81 16.06 -5.80
N SER A 122 20.52 16.30 -5.71
CA SER A 122 19.98 17.42 -4.94
C SER A 122 20.29 17.28 -3.45
N ALA A 123 20.09 18.34 -2.69
CA ALA A 123 20.03 18.23 -1.24
C ALA A 123 18.98 17.18 -0.83
N MET A 124 19.30 16.44 0.23
CA MET A 124 18.40 15.45 0.83
C MET A 124 17.17 16.16 1.40
N LYS A 125 15.97 15.67 1.05
CA LYS A 125 14.70 16.18 1.57
C LYS A 125 14.02 15.10 2.40
N GLU A 126 13.48 15.49 3.55
CA GLU A 126 12.66 14.59 4.36
C GLU A 126 11.38 14.21 3.60
N GLN A 127 11.07 12.94 3.63
CA GLN A 127 9.78 12.42 3.22
C GLN A 127 8.98 12.11 4.50
N ARG A 128 7.85 12.78 4.65
CA ARG A 128 7.03 12.69 5.86
C ARG A 128 5.63 12.25 5.49
N LEU A 129 5.04 11.40 6.33
CA LEU A 129 3.64 11.02 6.28
C LEU A 129 2.87 11.84 7.30
N ARG A 130 1.97 12.68 6.83
CA ARG A 130 1.11 13.51 7.69
C ARG A 130 -0.25 12.85 7.90
N PRO A 131 -0.83 12.94 9.11
CA PRO A 131 -2.14 12.38 9.38
C PRO A 131 -3.22 13.02 8.50
N SER A 132 -4.14 12.20 8.00
CA SER A 132 -5.35 12.68 7.32
C SER A 132 -6.23 13.49 8.28
N ARG A 133 -6.93 14.47 7.74
CA ARG A 133 -7.98 15.22 8.47
C ARG A 133 -9.30 14.44 8.57
N GLY A 134 -9.50 13.43 7.75
CA GLY A 134 -10.68 12.56 7.76
C GLY A 134 -10.58 11.46 8.82
N ILE A 135 -11.47 10.48 8.71
CA ILE A 135 -11.56 9.35 9.65
C ILE A 135 -10.26 8.55 9.63
N ARG A 136 -9.66 8.31 10.79
CA ARG A 136 -8.43 7.56 10.97
C ARG A 136 -8.67 6.25 11.73
N TRP A 137 -7.79 5.29 11.48
CA TRP A 137 -7.84 3.95 12.05
C TRP A 137 -6.81 3.79 13.17
N HIS A 138 -7.27 3.39 14.36
CA HIS A 138 -6.42 3.32 15.57
C HIS A 138 -6.26 1.90 16.13
N LYS A 139 -6.69 0.88 15.39
CA LYS A 139 -6.67 -0.52 15.83
C LYS A 139 -5.62 -1.31 15.02
N PRO A 140 -5.32 -2.57 15.39
CA PRO A 140 -4.34 -3.37 14.66
C PRO A 140 -4.63 -3.50 13.17
N VAL A 141 -3.55 -3.49 12.36
CA VAL A 141 -3.59 -3.62 10.91
C VAL A 141 -2.58 -4.66 10.44
N ALA A 142 -3.00 -5.54 9.54
CA ALA A 142 -2.14 -6.43 8.77
C ALA A 142 -2.16 -6.02 7.30
N VAL A 143 -1.00 -5.71 6.72
CA VAL A 143 -0.84 -5.42 5.29
C VAL A 143 -0.32 -6.66 4.59
N LEU A 144 -1.10 -7.20 3.65
CA LEU A 144 -0.71 -8.38 2.86
C LEU A 144 0.09 -7.96 1.63
N THR A 145 1.27 -8.56 1.48
CA THR A 145 2.24 -8.21 0.44
C THR A 145 2.68 -9.41 -0.37
N ASN A 146 3.18 -9.16 -1.58
CA ASN A 146 3.89 -10.14 -2.41
C ASN A 146 4.87 -9.43 -3.36
N ARG A 147 5.66 -10.22 -4.10
CA ARG A 147 6.73 -9.72 -4.98
C ARG A 147 6.26 -8.88 -6.15
N THR A 148 4.98 -8.91 -6.47
CA THR A 148 4.38 -8.07 -7.51
C THR A 148 3.85 -6.73 -6.99
N VAL A 149 3.93 -6.49 -5.69
CA VAL A 149 3.71 -5.15 -5.10
C VAL A 149 4.87 -4.25 -5.51
N PHE A 150 4.60 -3.21 -6.31
CA PHE A 150 5.64 -2.42 -6.96
C PHE A 150 5.35 -0.91 -6.95
N SER A 151 6.38 -0.07 -7.12
CA SER A 151 6.26 1.38 -7.29
C SER A 151 5.48 2.04 -6.14
N ALA A 152 4.40 2.79 -6.41
CA ALA A 152 3.59 3.45 -5.37
C ALA A 152 3.03 2.48 -4.32
N ALA A 153 2.79 1.21 -4.68
CA ALA A 153 2.38 0.20 -3.71
C ALA A 153 3.52 -0.21 -2.77
N ASN A 154 4.77 -0.21 -3.24
CA ASN A 154 5.94 -0.36 -2.38
C ASN A 154 6.11 0.85 -1.44
N GLU A 155 5.88 2.07 -1.94
CA GLU A 155 5.87 3.28 -1.10
C GLU A 155 4.77 3.20 -0.02
N PHE A 156 3.59 2.70 -0.36
CA PHE A 156 2.53 2.45 0.61
C PHE A 156 3.00 1.52 1.74
N VAL A 157 3.66 0.39 1.40
CA VAL A 157 4.22 -0.52 2.41
C VAL A 157 5.25 0.18 3.29
N LYS A 158 6.12 1.00 2.70
CA LYS A 158 7.10 1.81 3.44
C LYS A 158 6.40 2.73 4.45
N TYR A 159 5.38 3.47 4.04
CA TYR A 159 4.58 4.32 4.93
C TYR A 159 3.94 3.51 6.05
N MET A 160 3.27 2.42 5.71
CA MET A 160 2.56 1.59 6.68
C MET A 160 3.49 0.97 7.72
N ARG A 161 4.72 0.60 7.35
CA ARG A 161 5.73 0.09 8.30
C ARG A 161 6.20 1.12 9.33
N CYS A 162 6.03 2.40 9.05
CA CYS A 162 6.31 3.48 9.99
C CYS A 162 5.11 3.80 10.89
N CYS A 163 3.91 3.34 10.52
CA CYS A 163 2.70 3.57 11.31
C CYS A 163 2.64 2.63 12.54
N PRO A 164 2.11 3.11 13.67
CA PRO A 164 1.91 2.26 14.84
C PRO A 164 0.86 1.18 14.55
N ARG A 165 0.94 0.05 15.24
CA ARG A 165 -0.02 -1.07 15.17
C ARG A 165 -0.14 -1.74 13.79
N VAL A 166 0.84 -1.58 12.91
CA VAL A 166 0.87 -2.18 11.59
C VAL A 166 1.91 -3.29 11.51
N ILE A 167 1.50 -4.45 10.99
CA ILE A 167 2.40 -5.53 10.61
C ILE A 167 2.28 -5.80 9.12
N THR A 168 3.34 -6.27 8.49
CA THR A 168 3.33 -6.77 7.11
C THR A 168 3.35 -8.29 7.12
N VAL A 169 2.54 -8.91 6.27
CA VAL A 169 2.39 -10.36 6.17
C VAL A 169 2.49 -10.78 4.70
N GLY A 170 3.26 -11.81 4.44
CA GLY A 170 3.46 -12.33 3.09
C GLY A 170 4.92 -12.29 2.65
N ASP A 171 5.15 -12.09 1.36
CA ASP A 171 6.49 -12.05 0.79
C ASP A 171 6.99 -10.60 0.63
N HIS A 172 8.28 -10.46 0.31
CA HIS A 172 8.88 -9.18 -0.02
C HIS A 172 8.15 -8.48 -1.17
N THR A 173 8.17 -7.17 -1.16
CA THR A 173 7.69 -6.36 -2.30
C THR A 173 8.69 -6.39 -3.46
N GLY A 174 8.24 -6.06 -4.66
CA GLY A 174 9.08 -5.95 -5.85
C GLY A 174 9.92 -4.66 -5.92
N GLY A 175 9.78 -3.75 -4.96
CA GLY A 175 10.55 -2.51 -4.94
C GLY A 175 9.99 -1.41 -5.85
N GLY A 176 10.88 -0.71 -6.58
CA GLY A 176 10.51 0.38 -7.49
C GLY A 176 10.20 1.70 -6.79
N GLY A 177 10.62 1.86 -5.54
CA GLY A 177 10.60 3.14 -4.84
C GLY A 177 11.79 3.98 -5.26
N GLY A 178 11.54 5.12 -5.83
CA GLY A 178 12.55 6.06 -6.32
C GLY A 178 12.69 6.02 -7.84
N MET A 179 12.10 6.97 -8.48
CA MET A 179 12.32 7.33 -9.89
C MET A 179 13.12 8.62 -9.96
#